data_727bbf2488c5114b72076c2f71dd7930
#
_entry.id   727bbf2488c5114b72076c2f71dd7930
#
_cell.length_a   1.000
_cell.length_b   1.000
_cell.length_c   1.000
_cell.angle_alpha   90.00
_cell.angle_beta   90.00
_cell.angle_gamma   90.00
#
_symmetry.space_group_name_H-M   'P 1'
#
loop_
_entity.id
_entity.type
_entity.pdbx_description
1 polymer ?
#
loop_
_entity_poly.entity_id
_entity_poly.type
_entity_poly.pdbx_seq_one_letter_code
_entity_poly.pdbx_strand_id
1 'polypeptide(L)'
;AEIERATRVEGWAERWDGPGAVLHLMSIISMLDDDLAIVFDRLLPIPFRQFLIDKGIRLLPLAEDEYQSLGCNVLALGPRHCLIRSGNSGTERLIREAGGRVEPFDGDEICYKGMGGPTCLTRPIWRG
;
A
#
# COMPACT_ATOMS: atom_id res chain seq x y z
N ALA A 1 -0.53 19.70 0.49
CA ALA A 1 0.38 20.47 1.38
C ALA A 1 0.59 19.78 2.74
N GLU A 2 -0.47 19.40 3.46
CA GLU A 2 -0.34 18.75 4.78
C GLU A 2 0.24 17.33 4.65
N ILE A 3 -0.22 16.54 3.70
CA ILE A 3 0.31 15.20 3.39
C ILE A 3 1.77 15.31 2.95
N GLU A 4 2.10 16.23 2.06
CA GLU A 4 3.49 16.45 1.61
C GLU A 4 4.42 16.81 2.77
N ARG A 5 3.95 17.63 3.70
CA ARG A 5 4.72 17.98 4.90
C ARG A 5 4.91 16.77 5.82
N ALA A 6 3.87 15.96 6.02
CA ALA A 6 3.92 14.77 6.86
C ALA A 6 4.82 13.66 6.28
N THR A 7 5.00 13.62 4.95
CA THR A 7 5.87 12.64 4.29
C THR A 7 7.34 13.08 4.20
N ARG A 8 7.64 14.36 4.44
CA ARG A 8 9.01 14.88 4.46
C ARG A 8 9.61 14.81 5.86
N VAL A 9 10.31 13.75 6.15
CA VAL A 9 11.07 13.57 7.39
C VAL A 9 12.55 13.44 7.04
N GLU A 10 13.37 14.34 7.56
CA GLU A 10 14.83 14.28 7.37
C GLU A 10 15.38 12.99 7.98
N GLY A 11 16.31 12.34 7.30
CA GLY A 11 17.04 11.16 7.76
C GLY A 11 16.26 9.85 7.76
N TRP A 12 14.99 9.81 7.33
CA TRP A 12 14.25 8.56 7.32
C TRP A 12 14.72 7.57 6.24
N ALA A 13 15.20 8.08 5.11
CA ALA A 13 15.76 7.27 4.04
C ALA A 13 17.05 6.53 4.46
N GLU A 14 17.78 7.07 5.44
CA GLU A 14 18.99 6.47 5.98
C GLU A 14 18.73 5.20 6.81
N ARG A 15 17.47 4.96 7.20
CA ARG A 15 17.06 3.76 7.94
C ARG A 15 16.69 2.60 7.02
N TRP A 16 16.62 2.85 5.73
CA TRP A 16 16.31 1.83 4.74
C TRP A 16 17.58 1.37 4.05
N ASP A 17 17.97 0.13 4.29
CA ASP A 17 19.11 -0.57 3.68
C ASP A 17 18.71 -1.46 2.49
N GLY A 18 17.43 -1.45 2.13
CA GLY A 18 16.89 -2.20 1.01
C GLY A 18 17.04 -1.48 -0.35
N PRO A 19 16.78 -2.20 -1.45
CA PRO A 19 16.90 -1.63 -2.79
C PRO A 19 15.80 -0.60 -3.08
N GLY A 20 16.20 0.52 -3.67
CA GLY A 20 15.31 1.48 -4.31
C GLY A 20 14.76 2.58 -3.40
N ALA A 21 14.63 3.77 -3.98
CA ALA A 21 13.93 4.88 -3.36
C ALA A 21 12.41 4.75 -3.57
N VAL A 22 11.61 5.22 -2.61
CA VAL A 22 10.16 5.34 -2.77
C VAL A 22 9.86 6.47 -3.73
N LEU A 23 9.33 6.17 -4.91
CA LEU A 23 8.97 7.17 -5.92
C LEU A 23 7.58 7.75 -5.68
N HIS A 24 6.63 6.92 -5.25
CA HIS A 24 5.23 7.30 -5.07
C HIS A 24 4.70 6.80 -3.73
N LEU A 25 3.78 7.55 -3.16
CA LEU A 25 3.13 7.21 -1.90
C LEU A 25 2.44 5.84 -1.94
N MET A 26 1.86 5.45 -3.09
CA MET A 26 1.23 4.15 -3.29
C MET A 26 2.19 2.95 -3.19
N SER A 27 3.49 3.18 -3.11
CA SER A 27 4.47 2.12 -2.83
C SER A 27 4.48 1.70 -1.37
N ILE A 28 4.03 2.57 -0.47
CA ILE A 28 4.09 2.36 0.97
C ILE A 28 2.73 2.45 1.68
N ILE A 29 1.67 2.83 0.96
CA ILE A 29 0.31 2.85 1.48
C ILE A 29 -0.71 2.65 0.35
N SER A 30 -1.74 1.87 0.62
CA SER A 30 -2.96 1.80 -0.19
C SER A 30 -4.18 1.84 0.71
N MET A 31 -5.12 2.72 0.38
CA MET A 31 -6.41 2.77 1.06
C MET A 31 -7.30 1.61 0.59
N LEU A 32 -7.85 0.88 1.53
CA LEU A 32 -8.76 -0.26 1.29
C LEU A 32 -10.22 0.12 1.52
N ASP A 33 -10.42 1.14 2.35
CA ASP A 33 -11.71 1.75 2.70
C ASP A 33 -11.44 3.15 3.26
N ASP A 34 -12.46 3.88 3.63
CA ASP A 34 -12.34 5.22 4.24
C ASP A 34 -11.61 5.16 5.60
N ASP A 35 -11.71 4.04 6.30
CA ASP A 35 -11.15 3.81 7.64
C ASP A 35 -10.05 2.74 7.71
N LEU A 36 -9.61 2.22 6.57
CA LEU A 36 -8.68 1.08 6.52
C LEU A 36 -7.62 1.27 5.43
N ALA A 37 -6.37 1.07 5.79
CA ALA A 37 -5.25 1.10 4.84
C ALA A 37 -4.25 -0.01 5.11
N ILE A 38 -3.61 -0.53 4.05
CA ILE A 38 -2.40 -1.32 4.17
C ILE A 38 -1.19 -0.41 4.04
N VAL A 39 -0.17 -0.61 4.87
CA VAL A 39 1.01 0.26 4.95
C VAL A 39 2.29 -0.56 5.06
N PHE A 40 3.35 -0.06 4.47
CA PHE A 40 4.70 -0.54 4.74
C PHE A 40 5.32 0.33 5.83
N ASP A 41 5.12 -0.07 7.08
CA ASP A 41 5.40 0.73 8.29
C ASP A 41 6.86 1.17 8.37
N ARG A 42 7.80 0.34 7.86
CA ARG A 42 9.24 0.63 7.88
C ARG A 42 9.62 1.90 7.11
N LEU A 43 8.93 2.20 6.02
CA LEU A 43 9.17 3.38 5.19
C LEU A 43 8.12 4.48 5.39
N LEU A 44 7.08 4.23 6.20
CA LEU A 44 6.05 5.21 6.44
C LEU A 44 6.57 6.29 7.41
N PRO A 45 6.64 7.56 7.00
CA PRO A 45 7.09 8.64 7.88
C PRO A 45 6.24 8.74 9.15
N ILE A 46 6.88 8.84 10.30
CA ILE A 46 6.19 8.86 11.61
C ILE A 46 5.11 9.95 11.69
N PRO A 47 5.33 11.19 11.25
CA PRO A 47 4.28 12.21 11.28
C PRO A 47 3.09 11.86 10.38
N PHE A 48 3.32 11.23 9.23
CA PHE A 48 2.25 10.79 8.34
C PHE A 48 1.48 9.61 8.93
N ARG A 49 2.19 8.65 9.53
CA ARG A 49 1.56 7.55 10.28
C ARG A 49 0.64 8.07 11.37
N GLN A 50 1.11 9.02 12.17
CA GLN A 50 0.31 9.63 13.23
C GLN A 50 -0.91 10.38 12.69
N PHE A 51 -0.73 11.13 11.59
CA PHE A 51 -1.83 11.79 10.89
C PHE A 51 -2.93 10.82 10.49
N LEU A 52 -2.57 9.65 9.93
CA LEU A 52 -3.55 8.62 9.54
C LEU A 52 -4.32 8.08 10.76
N ILE A 53 -3.60 7.79 11.86
CA ILE A 53 -4.21 7.31 13.10
C ILE A 53 -5.17 8.36 13.69
N ASP A 54 -4.78 9.62 13.71
CA ASP A 54 -5.60 10.73 14.21
C ASP A 54 -6.86 10.93 13.36
N LYS A 55 -6.82 10.56 12.09
CA LYS A 55 -7.99 10.50 11.20
C LYS A 55 -8.88 9.27 11.39
N GLY A 56 -8.54 8.38 12.32
CA GLY A 56 -9.29 7.15 12.60
C GLY A 56 -9.04 6.03 11.58
N ILE A 57 -7.97 6.12 10.81
CA ILE A 57 -7.62 5.09 9.83
C ILE A 57 -6.87 3.96 10.52
N ARG A 58 -7.40 2.75 10.45
CA ARG A 58 -6.73 1.53 10.89
C ARG A 58 -5.66 1.13 9.88
N LEU A 59 -4.44 0.92 10.37
CA LEU A 59 -3.29 0.56 9.54
C LEU A 59 -3.01 -0.94 9.66
N LEU A 60 -2.95 -1.62 8.52
CA LEU A 60 -2.54 -3.03 8.41
C LEU A 60 -1.06 -3.06 8.00
N PRO A 61 -0.15 -3.53 8.87
CA PRO A 61 1.27 -3.54 8.53
C PRO A 61 1.60 -4.67 7.56
N LEU A 62 2.17 -4.32 6.42
CA LEU A 62 2.69 -5.25 5.43
C LEU A 62 3.93 -5.98 5.95
N ALA A 63 4.05 -7.28 5.67
CA ALA A 63 5.28 -8.02 5.92
C ALA A 63 6.42 -7.55 4.99
N GLU A 64 7.65 -7.49 5.51
CA GLU A 64 8.79 -6.94 4.77
C GLU A 64 9.11 -7.71 3.49
N ASP A 65 8.96 -9.02 3.51
CA ASP A 65 9.19 -9.90 2.37
C ASP A 65 8.19 -9.70 1.22
N GLU A 66 7.02 -9.15 1.49
CA GLU A 66 6.01 -8.85 0.48
C GLU A 66 6.11 -7.42 -0.09
N TYR A 67 7.01 -6.59 0.42
CA TYR A 67 7.19 -5.24 -0.12
C TYR A 67 7.71 -5.25 -1.56
N GLN A 68 8.74 -6.03 -1.85
CA GLN A 68 9.33 -6.14 -3.19
C GLN A 68 8.40 -6.81 -4.21
N SER A 69 7.48 -7.64 -3.73
CA SER A 69 6.47 -8.28 -4.58
C SER A 69 5.21 -7.43 -4.78
N LEU A 70 5.28 -6.14 -4.44
CA LEU A 70 4.18 -5.18 -4.59
C LEU A 70 2.97 -5.43 -3.68
N GLY A 71 3.19 -6.06 -2.52
CA GLY A 71 2.12 -6.36 -1.56
C GLY A 71 1.39 -5.13 -1.03
N CYS A 72 2.07 -3.98 -0.97
CA CYS A 72 1.44 -2.71 -0.57
C CYS A 72 0.64 -2.03 -1.68
N ASN A 73 0.83 -2.42 -2.94
CA ASN A 73 0.13 -1.83 -4.07
C ASN A 73 -1.20 -2.54 -4.31
N VAL A 74 -2.21 -2.15 -3.57
CA VAL A 74 -3.55 -2.74 -3.54
C VAL A 74 -4.55 -1.79 -4.16
N LEU A 75 -5.30 -2.25 -5.16
CA LEU A 75 -6.38 -1.47 -5.78
C LEU A 75 -7.71 -1.77 -5.10
N ALA A 76 -8.30 -0.77 -4.47
CA ALA A 76 -9.67 -0.87 -3.97
C ALA A 76 -10.66 -0.77 -5.15
N LEU A 77 -11.42 -1.83 -5.38
CA LEU A 77 -12.52 -1.89 -6.36
C LEU A 77 -13.82 -1.31 -5.77
N GLY A 78 -13.93 -1.30 -4.45
CA GLY A 78 -15.00 -0.78 -3.66
C GLY A 78 -14.63 -0.86 -2.17
N PRO A 79 -15.51 -0.49 -1.24
CA PRO A 79 -15.23 -0.58 0.18
C PRO A 79 -14.80 -1.99 0.58
N ARG A 80 -13.58 -2.13 1.09
CA ARG A 80 -12.96 -3.40 1.51
C ARG A 80 -12.96 -4.50 0.43
N HIS A 81 -13.13 -4.14 -0.83
CA HIS A 81 -13.03 -5.06 -1.96
C HIS A 81 -11.79 -4.71 -2.79
N CYS A 82 -10.80 -5.59 -2.78
CA CYS A 82 -9.46 -5.28 -3.20
C CYS A 82 -8.96 -6.23 -4.29
N LEU A 83 -8.21 -5.67 -5.24
CA LEU A 83 -7.45 -6.40 -6.24
C LEU A 83 -5.96 -6.33 -5.87
N ILE A 84 -5.29 -7.47 -5.82
CA ILE A 84 -3.86 -7.55 -5.50
C ILE A 84 -3.12 -8.47 -6.47
N ARG A 85 -1.83 -8.24 -6.63
CA ARG A 85 -0.98 -9.20 -7.32
C ARG A 85 -0.86 -10.49 -6.52
N SER A 86 -1.06 -11.64 -7.17
CA SER A 86 -0.88 -12.97 -6.56
C SER A 86 0.55 -13.17 -6.05
N GLY A 87 0.73 -14.06 -5.08
CA GLY A 87 2.02 -14.29 -4.43
C GLY A 87 2.26 -13.44 -3.18
N ASN A 88 1.27 -12.66 -2.74
CA ASN A 88 1.30 -11.87 -1.51
C ASN A 88 0.29 -12.42 -0.49
N SER A 89 0.52 -13.66 -0.05
CA SER A 89 -0.41 -14.40 0.81
C SER A 89 -0.59 -13.76 2.20
N GLY A 90 0.43 -13.12 2.73
CA GLY A 90 0.36 -12.37 3.99
C GLY A 90 -0.56 -11.16 3.87
N THR A 91 -0.44 -10.41 2.78
CA THR A 91 -1.33 -9.28 2.45
C THR A 91 -2.77 -9.73 2.30
N GLU A 92 -3.00 -10.82 1.55
CA GLU A 92 -4.34 -11.39 1.40
C GLU A 92 -4.97 -11.74 2.76
N ARG A 93 -4.20 -12.40 3.62
CA ARG A 93 -4.65 -12.77 4.95
C ARG A 93 -5.00 -11.55 5.80
N LEU A 94 -4.12 -10.54 5.84
CA LEU A 94 -4.36 -9.30 6.60
C LEU A 94 -5.65 -8.61 6.17
N ILE A 95 -5.89 -8.51 4.87
CA ILE A 95 -7.10 -7.87 4.34
C ILE A 95 -8.35 -8.68 4.70
N ARG A 96 -8.31 -10.02 4.55
CA ARG A 96 -9.43 -10.89 4.91
C ARG A 96 -9.74 -10.88 6.41
N GLU A 97 -8.74 -10.90 7.26
CA GLU A 97 -8.90 -10.79 8.72
C GLU A 97 -9.48 -9.44 9.14
N ALA A 98 -9.23 -8.39 8.37
CA ALA A 98 -9.85 -7.07 8.57
C ALA A 98 -11.27 -6.96 7.98
N GLY A 99 -11.84 -8.05 7.48
CA GLY A 99 -13.19 -8.10 6.90
C GLY A 99 -13.24 -7.70 5.42
N GLY A 100 -12.10 -7.71 4.73
CA GLY A 100 -12.02 -7.39 3.31
C GLY A 100 -12.20 -8.62 2.40
N ARG A 101 -12.63 -8.35 1.17
CA ARG A 101 -12.65 -9.30 0.06
C ARG A 101 -11.44 -9.04 -0.83
N VAL A 102 -10.72 -10.09 -1.19
CA VAL A 102 -9.50 -10.00 -2.01
C VAL A 102 -9.66 -10.82 -3.28
N GLU A 103 -9.35 -10.19 -4.40
CA GLU A 103 -9.22 -10.83 -5.72
C GLU A 103 -7.75 -10.80 -6.15
N PRO A 104 -7.02 -11.93 -6.05
CA PRO A 104 -5.66 -12.00 -6.57
C PRO A 104 -5.67 -12.16 -8.09
N PHE A 105 -4.70 -11.56 -8.76
CA PHE A 105 -4.48 -11.75 -10.19
C PHE A 105 -3.00 -12.03 -10.49
N ASP A 106 -2.75 -12.77 -11.56
CA ASP A 106 -1.39 -13.00 -12.04
C ASP A 106 -0.84 -11.73 -12.70
N GLY A 107 0.16 -11.14 -12.06
CA GLY A 107 0.79 -9.91 -12.51
C GLY A 107 2.29 -10.05 -12.80
N ASP A 108 2.81 -11.26 -12.98
CA ASP A 108 4.25 -11.48 -13.15
C ASP A 108 4.82 -10.74 -14.35
N GLU A 109 4.13 -10.75 -15.48
CA GLU A 109 4.58 -10.06 -16.67
C GLU A 109 4.36 -8.54 -16.60
N ILE A 110 3.18 -8.12 -16.17
CA ILE A 110 2.80 -6.69 -16.21
C ILE A 110 3.35 -5.96 -15.00
N CYS A 111 3.10 -6.48 -13.80
CA CYS A 111 3.40 -5.76 -12.55
C CYS A 111 4.84 -5.97 -12.11
N TYR A 112 5.29 -7.22 -12.04
CA TYR A 112 6.62 -7.51 -11.48
C TYR A 112 7.73 -7.07 -12.42
N LYS A 113 7.68 -7.47 -13.68
CA LYS A 113 8.68 -7.05 -14.68
C LYS A 113 8.56 -5.59 -15.06
N GLY A 114 7.35 -5.05 -15.08
CA GLY A 114 7.08 -3.65 -15.36
C GLY A 114 7.26 -2.71 -14.17
N MET A 115 7.50 -3.23 -12.96
CA MET A 115 7.67 -2.46 -11.71
C MET A 115 6.48 -1.56 -11.38
N GLY A 116 5.26 -1.98 -11.70
CA GLY A 116 4.04 -1.25 -11.40
C GLY A 116 2.90 -2.18 -10.96
N GLY A 117 2.28 -1.90 -9.84
CA GLY A 117 1.14 -2.65 -9.31
C GLY A 117 -0.21 -2.23 -9.93
N PRO A 118 -1.31 -2.81 -9.47
CA PRO A 118 -2.63 -2.54 -10.04
C PRO A 118 -3.07 -1.08 -9.95
N THR A 119 -2.67 -0.35 -8.92
CA THR A 119 -2.96 1.09 -8.80
C THR A 119 -2.18 1.92 -9.83
N CYS A 120 -0.95 1.52 -10.15
CA CYS A 120 -0.11 2.19 -11.14
C CYS A 120 -0.63 2.00 -12.57
N LEU A 121 -1.23 0.85 -12.84
CA LEU A 121 -1.65 0.42 -14.17
C LEU A 121 -3.11 0.79 -14.50
N THR A 122 -3.84 1.33 -13.53
CA THR A 122 -5.26 1.63 -13.68
C THR A 122 -5.55 3.09 -13.34
N ARG A 123 -6.63 3.58 -13.93
CA ARG A 123 -7.19 4.89 -13.59
C ARG A 123 -8.72 4.76 -13.50
N PRO A 124 -9.32 5.09 -12.37
CA PRO A 124 -10.77 5.06 -12.26
C PRO A 124 -11.37 6.11 -13.18
N ILE A 125 -12.34 5.68 -14.00
CA ILE A 125 -13.12 6.60 -14.86
C ILE A 125 -14.29 7.17 -14.06
N TRP A 126 -14.91 6.34 -13.25
CA TRP A 126 -16.02 6.71 -12.40
C TRP A 126 -16.07 5.81 -11.17
N ARG A 127 -16.34 6.41 -10.02
CA ARG A 127 -16.64 5.72 -8.76
C ARG A 127 -17.96 6.26 -8.26
N GLY A 128 -18.95 5.42 -8.33
CA GLY A 128 -20.32 5.74 -7.95
C GLY A 128 -20.51 6.19 -6.53
#